data_58242ec453d2e31b4c0443a4b1ed5718
#
_entry.id   58242ec453d2e31b4c0443a4b1ed5718
#
_cell.length_a   1.000
_cell.length_b   1.000
_cell.length_c   1.000
_cell.angle_alpha   90.00
_cell.angle_beta   90.00
_cell.angle_gamma   90.00
#
_symmetry.space_group_name_H-M   'P 1'
#
loop_
_entity.id
_entity.type
_entity.pdbx_description
1 polymer ?
#
loop_
_entity_poly.entity_id
_entity_poly.type
_entity_poly.pdbx_seq_one_letter_code
_entity_poly.pdbx_strand_id
1 'polypeptide(L)'
;IEREIPEAAEREHDQHAQREQDLDYLVAAIEQIHPKPFLRIQETNFEEIVEGVRLSIPELDDAGFHLALSRVLASIQDAHCGLEVFNSSAYPIVSSLNAEAFDEGWFVVSCTEDHSDLLASRIVAIDGQPYETLVDRCSEYIPAANAHRVVYRAPRWLMVPGFLHALGLCAEADRYTVEF
;
A
#
# COMPACT_ATOMS: atom_id res chain seq x y z
N ILE A 1 39.44 14.02 7.03
CA ILE A 1 38.18 14.76 7.25
C ILE A 1 37.25 13.73 7.88
N GLU A 2 37.16 13.74 9.22
CA GLU A 2 36.14 12.98 9.95
C GLU A 2 34.78 13.65 9.62
N ARG A 3 33.87 12.89 8.99
CA ARG A 3 32.49 13.27 8.92
C ARG A 3 31.87 12.92 10.26
N GLU A 4 31.46 13.91 11.04
CA GLU A 4 30.60 13.68 12.21
C GLU A 4 29.34 12.95 11.74
N ILE A 5 29.04 11.83 12.39
CA ILE A 5 27.78 11.11 12.19
C ILE A 5 26.74 11.84 13.03
N PRO A 6 25.65 12.39 12.42
CA PRO A 6 24.62 13.10 13.18
C PRO A 6 24.06 12.25 14.32
N GLU A 7 23.71 12.87 15.43
CA GLU A 7 23.03 12.20 16.54
C GLU A 7 21.66 11.64 16.09
N ALA A 8 21.13 10.63 16.77
CA ALA A 8 19.88 9.96 16.40
C ALA A 8 18.71 10.95 16.26
N ALA A 9 18.59 11.92 17.17
CA ALA A 9 17.55 12.96 17.15
C ALA A 9 17.64 13.89 15.93
N GLU A 10 18.87 14.23 15.47
CA GLU A 10 19.05 15.04 14.25
C GLU A 10 18.66 14.24 12.99
N ARG A 11 18.96 12.95 12.95
CA ARG A 11 18.56 12.05 11.83
C ARG A 11 17.06 11.85 11.78
N GLU A 12 16.38 11.68 12.90
CA GLU A 12 14.92 11.61 12.95
C GLU A 12 14.27 12.91 12.50
N HIS A 13 14.79 14.05 12.94
CA HIS A 13 14.29 15.36 12.50
C HIS A 13 14.45 15.57 11.00
N ASP A 14 15.60 15.22 10.43
CA ASP A 14 15.85 15.29 9.00
C ASP A 14 14.92 14.35 8.21
N GLN A 15 14.63 13.16 8.76
CA GLN A 15 13.72 12.21 8.13
C GLN A 15 12.27 12.71 8.14
N HIS A 16 11.81 13.30 9.25
CA HIS A 16 10.47 13.88 9.32
C HIS A 16 10.33 15.05 8.33
N ALA A 17 11.30 15.95 8.26
CA ALA A 17 11.30 17.06 7.32
C ALA A 17 11.30 16.57 5.85
N GLN A 18 12.03 15.49 5.55
CA GLN A 18 12.00 14.87 4.23
C GLN A 18 10.62 14.29 3.89
N ARG A 19 9.97 13.59 4.82
CA ARG A 19 8.63 13.03 4.61
C ARG A 19 7.57 14.12 4.43
N GLU A 20 7.68 15.25 5.13
CA GLU A 20 6.82 16.41 4.90
C GLU A 20 6.99 16.96 3.48
N GLN A 21 8.24 17.10 3.00
CA GLN A 21 8.53 17.53 1.64
C GLN A 21 8.00 16.54 0.59
N ASP A 22 8.11 15.24 0.84
CA ASP A 22 7.59 14.20 -0.05
C ASP A 22 6.06 14.24 -0.13
N LEU A 23 5.38 14.48 1.00
CA LEU A 23 3.93 14.69 1.03
C LEU A 23 3.52 15.95 0.27
N ASP A 24 4.20 17.07 0.50
CA ASP A 24 3.95 18.33 -0.22
C ASP A 24 4.16 18.18 -1.72
N TYR A 25 5.23 17.46 -2.11
CA TYR A 25 5.48 17.16 -3.52
C TYR A 25 4.37 16.31 -4.13
N LEU A 26 3.89 15.27 -3.41
CA LEU A 26 2.80 14.43 -3.88
C LEU A 26 1.52 15.24 -4.09
N VAL A 27 1.15 16.10 -3.14
CA VAL A 27 -0.05 16.97 -3.23
C VAL A 27 0.08 17.91 -4.43
N ALA A 28 1.21 18.59 -4.57
CA ALA A 28 1.46 19.49 -5.69
C ALA A 28 1.44 18.75 -7.04
N ALA A 29 1.98 17.54 -7.11
CA ALA A 29 1.95 16.72 -8.32
C ALA A 29 0.51 16.31 -8.69
N ILE A 30 -0.32 15.94 -7.71
CA ILE A 30 -1.74 15.64 -7.92
C ILE A 30 -2.45 16.86 -8.51
N GLU A 31 -2.31 18.03 -7.91
CA GLU A 31 -3.00 19.25 -8.33
C GLU A 31 -2.56 19.73 -9.71
N GLN A 32 -1.26 19.61 -10.04
CA GLN A 32 -0.69 20.13 -11.28
C GLN A 32 -0.78 19.16 -12.46
N ILE A 33 -0.74 17.86 -12.20
CA ILE A 33 -0.63 16.83 -13.26
C ILE A 33 -1.96 16.14 -13.50
N HIS A 34 -2.74 15.87 -12.45
CA HIS A 34 -4.01 15.16 -12.60
C HIS A 34 -5.06 16.07 -13.25
N PRO A 35 -5.72 15.65 -14.35
CA PRO A 35 -6.63 16.53 -15.09
C PRO A 35 -7.83 17.02 -14.29
N LYS A 36 -8.32 16.22 -13.34
CA LYS A 36 -9.50 16.50 -12.50
C LYS A 36 -9.37 15.79 -11.16
N PRO A 37 -8.45 16.21 -10.26
CA PRO A 37 -8.16 15.47 -9.03
C PRO A 37 -9.36 15.36 -8.09
N PHE A 38 -10.23 16.36 -8.07
CA PHE A 38 -11.40 16.44 -7.19
C PHE A 38 -12.72 16.05 -7.87
N LEU A 39 -12.66 15.21 -8.94
CA LEU A 39 -13.88 14.76 -9.63
C LEU A 39 -14.77 13.86 -8.76
N ARG A 40 -14.17 13.08 -7.86
CA ARG A 40 -14.85 12.04 -7.04
C ARG A 40 -14.72 12.23 -5.55
N ILE A 41 -13.94 13.18 -5.10
CA ILE A 41 -13.77 13.59 -3.72
C ILE A 41 -13.95 15.10 -3.62
N GLN A 42 -14.50 15.58 -2.52
CA GLN A 42 -14.50 17.01 -2.24
C GLN A 42 -13.09 17.44 -1.85
N GLU A 43 -12.66 18.60 -2.34
CA GLU A 43 -11.32 19.15 -2.07
C GLU A 43 -11.04 19.27 -0.56
N THR A 44 -12.03 19.72 0.22
CA THR A 44 -11.93 19.79 1.69
C THR A 44 -11.69 18.43 2.35
N ASN A 45 -12.32 17.36 1.85
CA ASN A 45 -12.09 16.02 2.38
C ASN A 45 -10.70 15.49 2.01
N PHE A 46 -10.20 15.86 0.82
CA PHE A 46 -8.83 15.55 0.42
C PHE A 46 -7.82 16.27 1.32
N GLU A 47 -8.02 17.55 1.58
CA GLU A 47 -7.18 18.35 2.50
C GLU A 47 -7.18 17.76 3.93
N GLU A 48 -8.32 17.29 4.44
CA GLU A 48 -8.41 16.61 5.75
C GLU A 48 -7.60 15.31 5.79
N ILE A 49 -7.59 14.54 4.71
CA ILE A 49 -6.77 13.31 4.61
C ILE A 49 -5.28 13.67 4.59
N VAL A 50 -4.89 14.66 3.80
CA VAL A 50 -3.49 15.14 3.72
C VAL A 50 -3.01 15.63 5.08
N GLU A 51 -3.81 16.45 5.78
CA GLU A 51 -3.46 16.95 7.11
C GLU A 51 -3.37 15.83 8.14
N GLY A 52 -4.27 14.84 8.09
CA GLY A 52 -4.19 13.64 8.93
C GLY A 52 -2.89 12.86 8.72
N VAL A 53 -2.45 12.71 7.47
CA VAL A 53 -1.15 12.10 7.15
C VAL A 53 0.00 12.94 7.71
N ARG A 54 -0.02 14.26 7.50
CA ARG A 54 1.01 15.20 8.02
C ARG A 54 1.19 15.06 9.53
N LEU A 55 0.11 15.05 10.28
CA LEU A 55 0.13 14.91 11.73
C LEU A 55 0.66 13.56 12.20
N SER A 56 0.54 12.50 11.39
CA SER A 56 1.02 11.17 11.73
C SER A 56 2.49 10.93 11.39
N ILE A 57 3.14 11.76 10.55
CA ILE A 57 4.53 11.57 10.10
C ILE A 57 5.51 11.23 11.21
N PRO A 58 5.48 11.89 12.39
CA PRO A 58 6.43 11.60 13.46
C PRO A 58 6.35 10.18 14.03
N GLU A 59 5.21 9.49 13.87
CA GLU A 59 4.95 8.16 14.42
C GLU A 59 5.11 7.04 13.39
N LEU A 60 5.29 7.40 12.09
CA LEU A 60 5.36 6.43 11.00
C LEU A 60 6.80 5.96 10.76
N ASP A 61 6.97 4.67 10.53
CA ASP A 61 8.14 4.11 9.85
C ASP A 61 8.02 4.26 8.33
N ASP A 62 8.97 3.74 7.56
CA ASP A 62 8.96 3.87 6.10
C ASP A 62 7.78 3.13 5.45
N ALA A 63 7.39 1.97 5.99
CA ALA A 63 6.26 1.20 5.50
C ALA A 63 4.93 1.92 5.79
N GLY A 64 4.78 2.45 7.00
CA GLY A 64 3.63 3.25 7.41
C GLY A 64 3.50 4.54 6.61
N PHE A 65 4.61 5.22 6.33
CA PHE A 65 4.60 6.44 5.51
C PHE A 65 4.21 6.14 4.06
N HIS A 66 4.76 5.08 3.46
CA HIS A 66 4.35 4.63 2.13
C HIS A 66 2.85 4.30 2.08
N LEU A 67 2.34 3.64 3.11
CA LEU A 67 0.91 3.33 3.27
C LEU A 67 0.06 4.62 3.35
N ALA A 68 0.49 5.60 4.13
CA ALA A 68 -0.20 6.89 4.27
C ALA A 68 -0.26 7.65 2.93
N LEU A 69 0.83 7.69 2.15
CA LEU A 69 0.84 8.27 0.81
C LEU A 69 -0.08 7.49 -0.15
N SER A 70 -0.15 6.16 -0.03
CA SER A 70 -1.09 5.34 -0.82
C SER A 70 -2.54 5.70 -0.52
N ARG A 71 -2.88 6.02 0.73
CA ARG A 71 -4.21 6.49 1.14
C ARG A 71 -4.56 7.83 0.50
N VAL A 72 -3.63 8.78 0.47
CA VAL A 72 -3.83 10.07 -0.22
C VAL A 72 -4.15 9.85 -1.70
N LEU A 73 -3.40 9.00 -2.39
CA LEU A 73 -3.64 8.69 -3.80
C LEU A 73 -4.95 7.93 -4.03
N ALA A 74 -5.29 6.98 -3.16
CA ALA A 74 -6.52 6.21 -3.26
C ALA A 74 -7.77 7.08 -3.06
N SER A 75 -7.68 8.15 -2.26
CA SER A 75 -8.78 9.07 -1.99
C SER A 75 -9.30 9.79 -3.25
N ILE A 76 -8.45 9.99 -4.26
CA ILE A 76 -8.81 10.59 -5.55
C ILE A 76 -9.74 9.68 -6.36
N GLN A 77 -9.78 8.39 -6.05
CA GLN A 77 -10.58 7.37 -6.73
C GLN A 77 -10.30 7.27 -8.24
N ASP A 78 -9.03 7.42 -8.63
CA ASP A 78 -8.56 7.16 -9.99
C ASP A 78 -7.58 5.98 -10.00
N ALA A 79 -7.89 4.98 -10.82
CA ALA A 79 -7.08 3.78 -10.96
C ALA A 79 -5.72 4.01 -11.65
N HIS A 80 -5.48 5.18 -12.23
CA HIS A 80 -4.21 5.57 -12.84
C HIS A 80 -3.27 6.29 -11.86
N CYS A 81 -3.77 6.67 -10.68
CA CYS A 81 -2.96 7.16 -9.58
C CYS A 81 -2.52 5.99 -8.70
N GLY A 82 -1.28 5.99 -8.21
CA GLY A 82 -0.81 4.98 -7.29
C GLY A 82 0.69 5.05 -7.07
N LEU A 83 1.13 4.54 -5.93
CA LEU A 83 2.54 4.26 -5.67
C LEU A 83 2.87 2.84 -6.11
N GLU A 84 4.13 2.61 -6.47
CA GLU A 84 4.61 1.26 -6.75
C GLU A 84 4.78 0.50 -5.42
N VAL A 85 4.05 -0.62 -5.30
CA VAL A 85 4.12 -1.50 -4.12
C VAL A 85 5.23 -2.54 -4.29
N PHE A 86 5.45 -2.98 -5.54
CA PHE A 86 6.48 -3.94 -5.88
C PHE A 86 7.80 -3.21 -6.11
N ASN A 87 8.90 -3.82 -5.66
CA ASN A 87 10.24 -3.23 -5.70
C ASN A 87 10.38 -1.90 -4.93
N SER A 88 9.43 -1.60 -4.06
CA SER A 88 9.53 -0.47 -3.13
C SER A 88 10.52 -0.80 -2.02
N SER A 89 11.34 0.17 -1.62
CA SER A 89 12.21 0.02 -0.44
C SER A 89 11.41 -0.14 0.85
N ALA A 90 10.16 0.34 0.88
CA ALA A 90 9.24 0.16 2.00
C ALA A 90 8.76 -1.31 2.13
N TYR A 91 8.70 -2.06 1.03
CA TYR A 91 8.25 -3.44 0.98
C TYR A 91 9.22 -4.28 0.13
N PRO A 92 10.40 -4.63 0.68
CA PRO A 92 11.48 -5.26 -0.09
C PRO A 92 11.19 -6.72 -0.48
N ILE A 93 10.19 -7.35 0.15
CA ILE A 93 9.85 -8.76 -0.06
C ILE A 93 8.50 -8.86 -0.74
N VAL A 94 8.47 -9.59 -1.85
CA VAL A 94 7.26 -9.95 -2.58
C VAL A 94 7.00 -11.44 -2.44
N SER A 95 5.72 -11.83 -2.52
CA SER A 95 5.33 -13.25 -2.48
C SER A 95 5.92 -14.03 -3.65
N SER A 96 6.18 -15.31 -3.41
CA SER A 96 6.48 -16.31 -4.45
C SER A 96 5.24 -16.68 -5.30
N LEU A 97 4.07 -16.20 -4.91
CA LEU A 97 2.79 -16.43 -5.58
C LEU A 97 2.25 -15.12 -6.14
N ASN A 98 1.62 -15.19 -7.32
CA ASN A 98 0.75 -14.14 -7.83
C ASN A 98 -0.68 -14.66 -7.92
N ALA A 99 -1.64 -13.83 -7.53
CA ALA A 99 -3.05 -14.15 -7.56
C ALA A 99 -3.84 -13.14 -8.39
N GLU A 100 -4.95 -13.59 -8.95
CA GLU A 100 -5.92 -12.75 -9.62
C GLU A 100 -7.33 -13.02 -9.09
N ALA A 101 -8.19 -11.99 -9.17
CA ALA A 101 -9.58 -12.08 -8.80
C ALA A 101 -10.41 -12.57 -10.00
N PHE A 102 -11.25 -13.56 -9.74
CA PHE A 102 -12.26 -14.11 -10.64
C PHE A 102 -13.63 -14.03 -9.95
N ASP A 103 -14.70 -14.30 -10.67
CA ASP A 103 -16.05 -14.29 -10.09
C ASP A 103 -16.22 -15.33 -8.97
N GLU A 104 -15.46 -16.44 -9.04
CA GLU A 104 -15.47 -17.54 -8.07
C GLU A 104 -14.52 -17.31 -6.87
N GLY A 105 -13.72 -16.24 -6.88
CA GLY A 105 -12.74 -15.94 -5.82
C GLY A 105 -11.35 -15.61 -6.34
N TRP A 106 -10.34 -15.73 -5.48
CA TRP A 106 -8.95 -15.49 -5.84
C TRP A 106 -8.24 -16.81 -6.15
N PHE A 107 -7.45 -16.79 -7.21
CA PHE A 107 -6.72 -17.97 -7.65
C PHE A 107 -5.27 -17.64 -7.94
N VAL A 108 -4.37 -18.57 -7.63
CA VAL A 108 -2.96 -18.49 -7.97
C VAL A 108 -2.82 -18.62 -9.49
N VAL A 109 -2.32 -17.58 -10.15
CA VAL A 109 -2.14 -17.54 -11.61
C VAL A 109 -0.69 -17.74 -12.04
N SER A 110 0.26 -17.43 -11.15
CA SER A 110 1.67 -17.76 -11.33
C SER A 110 2.38 -17.91 -9.99
N CYS A 111 3.46 -18.68 -9.99
CA CYS A 111 4.28 -18.93 -8.80
C CYS A 111 5.70 -19.30 -9.19
N THR A 112 6.59 -19.36 -8.21
CA THR A 112 7.92 -19.94 -8.39
C THR A 112 7.83 -21.45 -8.61
N GLU A 113 8.88 -22.06 -9.18
CA GLU A 113 8.92 -23.49 -9.50
C GLU A 113 8.64 -24.38 -8.28
N ASP A 114 9.15 -23.99 -7.11
CA ASP A 114 8.98 -24.71 -5.84
C ASP A 114 7.51 -24.78 -5.35
N HIS A 115 6.63 -23.97 -5.91
CA HIS A 115 5.22 -23.87 -5.57
C HIS A 115 4.29 -24.18 -6.76
N SER A 116 4.80 -24.87 -7.77
CA SER A 116 4.05 -25.17 -9.01
C SER A 116 2.78 -25.99 -8.81
N ASP A 117 2.72 -26.76 -7.74
CA ASP A 117 1.54 -27.53 -7.29
C ASP A 117 0.38 -26.65 -6.82
N LEU A 118 0.65 -25.37 -6.49
CA LEU A 118 -0.36 -24.40 -6.06
C LEU A 118 -1.02 -23.65 -7.23
N LEU A 119 -0.57 -23.83 -8.47
CA LEU A 119 -1.19 -23.21 -9.65
C LEU A 119 -2.67 -23.57 -9.72
N ALA A 120 -3.52 -22.56 -9.98
CA ALA A 120 -4.97 -22.64 -10.00
C ALA A 120 -5.63 -23.01 -8.65
N SER A 121 -4.88 -23.05 -7.55
CA SER A 121 -5.46 -23.17 -6.22
C SER A 121 -6.22 -21.91 -5.85
N ARG A 122 -7.37 -22.09 -5.20
CA ARG A 122 -8.17 -20.98 -4.69
C ARG A 122 -7.63 -20.54 -3.33
N ILE A 123 -7.32 -19.24 -3.21
CA ILE A 123 -6.93 -18.64 -1.94
C ILE A 123 -8.21 -18.35 -1.14
N VAL A 124 -8.28 -18.85 0.09
CA VAL A 124 -9.42 -18.65 1.00
C VAL A 124 -9.09 -17.69 2.14
N ALA A 125 -7.83 -17.71 2.64
CA ALA A 125 -7.40 -16.80 3.70
C ALA A 125 -5.90 -16.51 3.63
N ILE A 126 -5.49 -15.42 4.27
CA ILE A 126 -4.08 -15.09 4.58
C ILE A 126 -3.99 -14.83 6.07
N ASP A 127 -3.08 -15.51 6.78
CA ASP A 127 -2.93 -15.49 8.24
C ASP A 127 -4.27 -15.68 8.97
N GLY A 128 -5.08 -16.63 8.51
CA GLY A 128 -6.39 -16.95 9.08
C GLY A 128 -7.48 -15.90 8.81
N GLN A 129 -7.19 -14.85 8.05
CA GLN A 129 -8.18 -13.81 7.69
C GLN A 129 -8.76 -14.10 6.30
N PRO A 130 -10.09 -14.21 6.15
CA PRO A 130 -10.74 -14.39 4.85
C PRO A 130 -10.36 -13.27 3.88
N TYR A 131 -10.19 -13.59 2.59
CA TYR A 131 -9.74 -12.62 1.60
C TYR A 131 -10.72 -11.43 1.44
N GLU A 132 -12.02 -11.64 1.63
CA GLU A 132 -13.02 -10.56 1.60
C GLU A 132 -12.77 -9.52 2.68
N THR A 133 -12.44 -9.99 3.90
CA THR A 133 -12.07 -9.11 5.03
C THR A 133 -10.80 -8.32 4.72
N LEU A 134 -9.82 -8.97 4.10
CA LEU A 134 -8.58 -8.31 3.69
C LEU A 134 -8.83 -7.24 2.62
N VAL A 135 -9.68 -7.52 1.63
CA VAL A 135 -10.09 -6.54 0.61
C VAL A 135 -10.72 -5.30 1.24
N ASP A 136 -11.68 -5.51 2.15
CA ASP A 136 -12.36 -4.41 2.83
C ASP A 136 -11.37 -3.54 3.61
N ARG A 137 -10.46 -4.16 4.35
CA ARG A 137 -9.43 -3.48 5.16
C ARG A 137 -8.40 -2.72 4.31
N CYS A 138 -8.11 -3.21 3.12
CA CYS A 138 -7.14 -2.59 2.20
C CYS A 138 -7.78 -1.57 1.25
N SER A 139 -9.10 -1.50 1.17
CA SER A 139 -9.82 -0.74 0.15
C SER A 139 -9.44 0.75 0.10
N GLU A 140 -9.20 1.36 1.26
CA GLU A 140 -8.83 2.78 1.36
C GLU A 140 -7.38 3.10 0.92
N TYR A 141 -6.57 2.08 0.66
CA TYR A 141 -5.17 2.22 0.23
C TYR A 141 -4.96 1.85 -1.24
N ILE A 142 -5.98 1.28 -1.89
CA ILE A 142 -5.91 0.79 -3.27
C ILE A 142 -6.58 1.80 -4.20
N PRO A 143 -5.83 2.53 -5.04
CA PRO A 143 -6.40 3.49 -5.98
C PRO A 143 -7.33 2.79 -6.96
N ALA A 144 -8.61 3.12 -6.92
CA ALA A 144 -9.63 2.50 -7.75
C ALA A 144 -10.83 3.42 -7.97
N ALA A 145 -11.43 3.36 -9.14
CA ALA A 145 -12.57 4.20 -9.50
C ALA A 145 -13.91 3.69 -8.93
N ASN A 146 -13.96 2.47 -8.42
CA ASN A 146 -15.14 1.82 -7.82
C ASN A 146 -14.75 0.55 -7.06
N ALA A 147 -15.67 0.02 -6.25
CA ALA A 147 -15.45 -1.17 -5.43
C ALA A 147 -15.06 -2.43 -6.24
N HIS A 148 -15.65 -2.64 -7.41
CA HIS A 148 -15.29 -3.77 -8.28
C HIS A 148 -13.81 -3.71 -8.70
N ARG A 149 -13.31 -2.51 -9.00
CA ARG A 149 -11.90 -2.31 -9.34
C ARG A 149 -10.97 -2.52 -8.15
N VAL A 150 -11.43 -2.24 -6.92
CA VAL A 150 -10.69 -2.58 -5.69
C VAL A 150 -10.50 -4.09 -5.61
N VAL A 151 -11.58 -4.87 -5.71
CA VAL A 151 -11.54 -6.35 -5.64
C VAL A 151 -10.57 -6.90 -6.70
N TYR A 152 -10.62 -6.39 -7.92
CA TYR A 152 -9.73 -6.83 -9.01
C TYR A 152 -8.25 -6.50 -8.75
N ARG A 153 -7.95 -5.37 -8.12
CA ARG A 153 -6.57 -4.94 -7.85
C ARG A 153 -6.00 -5.49 -6.56
N ALA A 154 -6.86 -5.79 -5.58
CA ALA A 154 -6.46 -6.21 -4.25
C ALA A 154 -5.48 -7.39 -4.22
N PRO A 155 -5.62 -8.46 -5.03
CA PRO A 155 -4.68 -9.59 -5.01
C PRO A 155 -3.22 -9.14 -5.14
N ARG A 156 -2.96 -8.19 -6.03
CA ARG A 156 -1.62 -7.67 -6.25
C ARG A 156 -1.01 -6.99 -5.00
N TRP A 157 -1.83 -6.29 -4.22
CA TRP A 157 -1.39 -5.61 -3.00
C TRP A 157 -1.26 -6.59 -1.83
N LEU A 158 -2.21 -7.52 -1.73
CA LEU A 158 -2.24 -8.49 -0.63
C LEU A 158 -1.18 -9.60 -0.77
N MET A 159 -0.56 -9.74 -1.94
CA MET A 159 0.60 -10.61 -2.13
C MET A 159 1.93 -9.96 -1.69
N VAL A 160 1.90 -8.82 -0.97
CA VAL A 160 3.08 -8.13 -0.42
C VAL A 160 3.03 -8.21 1.11
N PRO A 161 3.84 -9.07 1.76
CA PRO A 161 3.79 -9.25 3.22
C PRO A 161 3.98 -7.95 4.00
N GLY A 162 4.95 -7.12 3.60
CA GLY A 162 5.21 -5.84 4.25
C GLY A 162 4.03 -4.86 4.19
N PHE A 163 3.24 -4.88 3.13
CA PHE A 163 2.01 -4.10 3.03
C PHE A 163 0.95 -4.58 4.04
N LEU A 164 0.73 -5.89 4.14
CA LEU A 164 -0.19 -6.47 5.13
C LEU A 164 0.27 -6.21 6.56
N HIS A 165 1.57 -6.29 6.82
CA HIS A 165 2.15 -6.00 8.12
C HIS A 165 1.94 -4.53 8.52
N ALA A 166 2.20 -3.59 7.61
CA ALA A 166 1.97 -2.16 7.83
C ALA A 166 0.49 -1.84 8.16
N LEU A 167 -0.44 -2.63 7.63
CA LEU A 167 -1.87 -2.56 7.94
C LEU A 167 -2.25 -3.26 9.26
N GLY A 168 -1.31 -3.94 9.93
CA GLY A 168 -1.59 -4.78 11.10
C GLY A 168 -2.42 -6.03 10.78
N LEU A 169 -2.33 -6.52 9.54
CA LEU A 169 -3.08 -7.69 9.06
C LEU A 169 -2.28 -8.98 9.08
N CYS A 170 -0.96 -8.93 9.20
CA CYS A 170 -0.09 -10.07 9.46
C CYS A 170 0.96 -9.72 10.53
N ALA A 171 1.50 -10.74 11.18
CA ALA A 171 2.44 -10.56 12.30
C ALA A 171 3.84 -10.16 11.84
N GLU A 172 4.27 -10.59 10.65
CA GLU A 172 5.63 -10.45 10.15
C GLU A 172 5.66 -9.72 8.80
N ALA A 173 6.67 -8.86 8.60
CA ALA A 173 6.80 -8.05 7.39
C ALA A 173 7.38 -8.82 6.20
N ASP A 174 7.95 -10.00 6.42
CA ASP A 174 8.69 -10.77 5.43
C ASP A 174 7.98 -12.06 4.99
N ARG A 175 6.91 -12.45 5.69
CA ARG A 175 6.16 -13.68 5.40
C ARG A 175 4.75 -13.66 5.94
N TYR A 176 3.92 -14.56 5.42
CA TYR A 176 2.57 -14.89 5.89
C TYR A 176 2.21 -16.32 5.49
N THR A 177 1.12 -16.82 6.04
CA THR A 177 0.54 -18.13 5.69
C THR A 177 -0.62 -17.93 4.72
N VAL A 178 -0.66 -18.68 3.62
CA VAL A 178 -1.79 -18.72 2.68
C VAL A 178 -2.56 -20.00 2.85
N GLU A 179 -3.87 -19.90 2.95
CA GLU A 179 -4.80 -21.03 3.01
C GLU A 179 -5.55 -21.18 1.68
N PHE A 180 -5.64 -22.42 1.22
CA PHE A 180 -6.23 -22.81 -0.07
C PHE A 180 -7.47 -23.68 0.09
#